data_77578548b25e75a00ee89a997dde724e
#
_entry.id   77578548b25e75a00ee89a997dde724e
#
_cell.length_a   1.000
_cell.length_b   1.000
_cell.length_c   1.000
_cell.angle_alpha   90.00
_cell.angle_beta   90.00
_cell.angle_gamma   90.00
#
_symmetry.space_group_name_H-M   'P 1'
#
loop_
_entity.id
_entity.type
_entity.pdbx_description
1 polymer ?
#
loop_
_entity_poly.entity_id
_entity_poly.type
_entity_poly.pdbx_seq_one_letter_code
_entity_poly.pdbx_strand_id
1 'polypeptide(L)'
;WSSDVCSSDLGIYLHEDFKDRVTAFADFVNHRTSPYDDNGHGTHIAAMIGGSGISSDGKYRGVAPGCSLISVKVLDQKGNGYATDVLTGLKWIRENRDRYNIRIVNISVGSLSRRDMTENSILVRGVNAAWDDGLVVVVAAGNHGPGRMTITTPGISRKVITVGCSDDHKEVDVMGSRMVDYSGRGPTLACVCKPDLVAPGSGIISCCNEPGKYFSKSGTSMSTPLVSGAIALLLEKYPDMSNKDVKLRIRERALDLGLPHNQQGWGKLDVGRLLE
;
A
#
# COMPACT_ATOMS: atom_id res chain seq x y z
N TRP A 1 13.22 -11.64 13.98
CA TRP A 1 11.74 -11.54 13.93
C TRP A 1 11.40 -10.70 12.71
N SER A 2 10.96 -11.31 11.61
CA SER A 2 10.48 -10.56 10.46
C SER A 2 9.02 -10.20 10.69
N SER A 3 8.65 -8.94 10.47
CA SER A 3 7.25 -8.53 10.42
C SER A 3 6.69 -8.91 9.05
N ASP A 4 5.63 -9.71 9.02
CA ASP A 4 5.04 -10.14 7.76
C ASP A 4 4.11 -9.07 7.21
N VAL A 5 4.29 -8.76 5.92
CA VAL A 5 3.49 -7.77 5.21
C VAL A 5 2.50 -8.47 4.31
N CYS A 6 1.23 -8.22 4.54
CA CYS A 6 0.15 -8.68 3.69
C CYS A 6 -0.23 -7.61 2.67
N SER A 7 -0.19 -7.93 1.38
CA SER A 7 -0.71 -7.07 0.30
C SER A 7 -2.07 -7.59 -0.18
N SER A 8 -3.11 -6.74 -0.05
CA SER A 8 -4.44 -6.97 -0.61
C SER A 8 -4.51 -6.29 -1.98
N ASP A 9 -4.43 -7.09 -3.06
CA ASP A 9 -4.23 -6.59 -4.43
C ASP A 9 -4.72 -7.59 -5.51
N LEU A 10 -4.08 -7.59 -6.69
CA LEU A 10 -4.41 -8.37 -7.88
C LEU A 10 -3.75 -9.77 -7.92
N GLY A 11 -2.99 -10.17 -6.91
CA GLY A 11 -2.26 -11.44 -6.85
C GLY A 11 -0.75 -11.24 -6.72
N ILE A 12 0.01 -12.32 -6.89
CA ILE A 12 1.47 -12.32 -6.84
C ILE A 12 2.04 -13.40 -7.77
N TYR A 13 2.98 -13.03 -8.62
CA TYR A 13 3.83 -13.94 -9.37
C TYR A 13 5.06 -14.28 -8.51
N LEU A 14 5.48 -15.54 -8.46
CA LEU A 14 6.64 -15.98 -7.67
C LEU A 14 7.95 -15.60 -8.37
N HIS A 15 8.23 -14.30 -8.40
CA HIS A 15 9.48 -13.76 -8.96
C HIS A 15 10.69 -14.16 -8.11
N GLU A 16 11.87 -14.33 -8.73
CA GLU A 16 13.10 -14.77 -8.07
C GLU A 16 13.51 -13.87 -6.90
N ASP A 17 13.13 -12.60 -6.95
CA ASP A 17 13.45 -11.62 -5.91
C ASP A 17 12.82 -11.91 -4.54
N PHE A 18 11.74 -12.71 -4.51
CA PHE A 18 11.03 -12.95 -3.24
C PHE A 18 10.27 -14.28 -3.17
N LYS A 19 10.37 -15.18 -4.16
CA LYS A 19 9.58 -16.43 -4.23
C LYS A 19 9.62 -17.26 -2.95
N ASP A 20 10.78 -17.34 -2.31
CA ASP A 20 11.00 -18.14 -1.09
C ASP A 20 10.46 -17.45 0.17
N ARG A 21 9.97 -16.22 0.07
CA ARG A 21 9.44 -15.41 1.17
C ARG A 21 7.95 -15.11 1.05
N VAL A 22 7.27 -15.69 0.06
CA VAL A 22 5.81 -15.67 -0.03
C VAL A 22 5.27 -16.80 0.84
N THR A 23 4.82 -16.49 2.04
CA THR A 23 4.43 -17.47 3.07
C THR A 23 2.97 -17.91 2.97
N ALA A 24 2.11 -17.09 2.36
CA ALA A 24 0.72 -17.46 2.11
C ALA A 24 0.13 -16.73 0.89
N PHE A 25 -0.88 -17.35 0.30
CA PHE A 25 -1.68 -16.80 -0.79
C PHE A 25 -3.16 -17.15 -0.57
N ALA A 26 -4.03 -16.17 -0.77
CA ALA A 26 -5.48 -16.36 -0.75
C ALA A 26 -6.12 -15.63 -1.94
N ASP A 27 -7.04 -16.30 -2.66
CA ASP A 27 -7.72 -15.78 -3.84
C ASP A 27 -9.24 -15.78 -3.64
N PHE A 28 -9.82 -14.58 -3.56
CA PHE A 28 -11.26 -14.37 -3.36
C PHE A 28 -11.99 -14.02 -4.67
N VAL A 29 -11.28 -14.05 -5.79
CA VAL A 29 -11.82 -13.79 -7.13
C VAL A 29 -12.07 -15.07 -7.91
N ASN A 30 -11.03 -15.89 -8.08
CA ASN A 30 -11.09 -17.13 -8.87
C ASN A 30 -10.94 -18.39 -8.00
N HIS A 31 -10.75 -18.24 -6.68
CA HIS A 31 -10.60 -19.32 -5.70
C HIS A 31 -9.45 -20.30 -6.01
N ARG A 32 -8.38 -19.81 -6.64
CA ARG A 32 -7.18 -20.63 -6.90
C ARG A 32 -6.33 -20.74 -5.62
N THR A 33 -5.68 -21.88 -5.48
CA THR A 33 -4.84 -22.18 -4.31
C THR A 33 -3.36 -21.88 -4.53
N SER A 34 -2.92 -21.78 -5.79
CA SER A 34 -1.53 -21.48 -6.14
C SER A 34 -1.37 -20.00 -6.48
N PRO A 35 -0.29 -19.34 -6.04
CA PRO A 35 0.01 -17.95 -6.37
C PRO A 35 0.06 -17.70 -7.86
N TYR A 36 -0.56 -16.63 -8.30
CA TYR A 36 -0.51 -16.10 -9.66
C TYR A 36 -0.82 -14.60 -9.67
N ASP A 37 -0.37 -13.93 -10.71
CA ASP A 37 -0.70 -12.53 -11.00
C ASP A 37 -0.97 -12.38 -12.50
N ASP A 38 -2.20 -12.10 -12.85
CA ASP A 38 -2.68 -11.94 -14.23
C ASP A 38 -2.70 -10.49 -14.71
N ASN A 39 -2.15 -9.57 -13.90
CA ASN A 39 -2.06 -8.14 -14.18
C ASN A 39 -0.62 -7.58 -14.06
N GLY A 40 0.15 -8.07 -13.09
CA GLY A 40 1.49 -7.61 -12.75
C GLY A 40 1.55 -6.47 -11.71
N HIS A 41 0.42 -5.91 -11.28
CA HIS A 41 0.39 -4.84 -10.29
C HIS A 41 0.74 -5.37 -8.89
N GLY A 42 0.15 -6.50 -8.47
CA GLY A 42 0.41 -7.06 -7.15
C GLY A 42 1.85 -7.53 -6.98
N THR A 43 2.44 -8.12 -8.01
CA THR A 43 3.86 -8.48 -8.05
C THR A 43 4.76 -7.26 -7.92
N HIS A 44 4.42 -6.17 -8.61
CA HIS A 44 5.15 -4.91 -8.54
C HIS A 44 5.14 -4.34 -7.11
N ILE A 45 3.96 -4.30 -6.48
CA ILE A 45 3.77 -3.86 -5.09
C ILE A 45 4.57 -4.72 -4.11
N ALA A 46 4.47 -6.05 -4.21
CA ALA A 46 5.17 -6.98 -3.34
C ALA A 46 6.70 -6.80 -3.41
N ALA A 47 7.23 -6.60 -4.62
CA ALA A 47 8.66 -6.38 -4.81
C ALA A 47 9.14 -5.02 -4.29
N MET A 48 8.31 -3.97 -4.36
CA MET A 48 8.62 -2.68 -3.74
C MET A 48 8.71 -2.78 -2.22
N ILE A 49 7.91 -3.64 -1.59
CA ILE A 49 7.99 -3.91 -0.16
C ILE A 49 9.24 -4.74 0.13
N GLY A 50 9.34 -5.94 -0.46
CA GLY A 50 10.25 -6.99 -0.02
C GLY A 50 11.14 -7.61 -1.10
N GLY A 51 11.25 -7.05 -2.31
CA GLY A 51 12.13 -7.58 -3.35
C GLY A 51 13.62 -7.52 -2.94
N SER A 52 14.35 -8.61 -3.16
CA SER A 52 15.79 -8.65 -2.89
C SER A 52 16.62 -7.89 -3.93
N GLY A 53 16.05 -7.70 -5.13
CA GLY A 53 16.74 -7.13 -6.29
C GLY A 53 17.73 -8.08 -6.94
N ILE A 54 17.70 -9.37 -6.62
CA ILE A 54 18.71 -10.35 -7.10
C ILE A 54 18.76 -10.41 -8.63
N SER A 55 17.61 -10.33 -9.30
CA SER A 55 17.55 -10.33 -10.77
C SER A 55 18.02 -9.03 -11.41
N SER A 56 18.37 -8.01 -10.63
CA SER A 56 18.89 -6.71 -11.07
C SER A 56 20.22 -6.32 -10.41
N ASP A 57 20.98 -7.29 -9.90
CA ASP A 57 22.23 -7.06 -9.16
C ASP A 57 22.06 -6.03 -8.01
N GLY A 58 20.90 -6.06 -7.34
CA GLY A 58 20.54 -5.19 -6.23
C GLY A 58 20.01 -3.81 -6.62
N LYS A 59 19.93 -3.48 -7.91
CA LYS A 59 19.53 -2.15 -8.40
C LYS A 59 18.08 -1.78 -8.05
N TYR A 60 17.17 -2.74 -8.17
CA TYR A 60 15.72 -2.55 -7.91
C TYR A 60 15.27 -3.29 -6.66
N ARG A 61 15.97 -3.04 -5.59
CA ARG A 61 15.69 -3.63 -4.28
C ARG A 61 14.49 -2.97 -3.60
N GLY A 62 13.64 -3.78 -2.96
CA GLY A 62 12.55 -3.30 -2.11
C GLY A 62 13.05 -2.66 -0.81
N VAL A 63 12.16 -1.98 -0.10
CA VAL A 63 12.51 -1.24 1.13
C VAL A 63 12.89 -2.20 2.27
N ALA A 64 12.17 -3.31 2.43
CA ALA A 64 12.39 -4.33 3.46
C ALA A 64 12.67 -5.72 2.85
N PRO A 65 13.84 -5.93 2.20
CA PRO A 65 14.10 -7.10 1.37
C PRO A 65 14.18 -8.43 2.15
N GLY A 66 14.19 -8.38 3.48
CA GLY A 66 14.16 -9.56 4.35
C GLY A 66 12.76 -9.94 4.86
N CYS A 67 11.73 -9.12 4.64
CA CYS A 67 10.40 -9.41 5.16
C CYS A 67 9.73 -10.57 4.43
N SER A 68 8.84 -11.29 5.13
CA SER A 68 7.93 -12.24 4.51
C SER A 68 6.75 -11.53 3.89
N LEU A 69 6.20 -12.11 2.83
CA LEU A 69 5.12 -11.54 2.04
C LEU A 69 3.91 -12.48 2.04
N ILE A 70 2.74 -11.90 2.14
CA ILE A 70 1.46 -12.60 1.99
C ILE A 70 0.67 -11.86 0.92
N SER A 71 0.08 -12.59 -0.02
CA SER A 71 -0.75 -11.99 -1.06
C SER A 71 -2.18 -12.44 -0.92
N VAL A 72 -3.09 -11.46 -0.89
CA VAL A 72 -4.53 -11.67 -0.86
C VAL A 72 -5.14 -11.04 -2.10
N LYS A 73 -5.53 -11.88 -3.07
CA LYS A 73 -6.12 -11.43 -4.33
C LYS A 73 -7.60 -11.14 -4.13
N VAL A 74 -7.97 -9.87 -4.34
CA VAL A 74 -9.35 -9.34 -4.20
C VAL A 74 -9.84 -8.60 -5.44
N LEU A 75 -8.98 -8.45 -6.46
CA LEU A 75 -9.30 -7.81 -7.73
C LEU A 75 -8.98 -8.74 -8.90
N ASP A 76 -9.77 -8.59 -9.98
CA ASP A 76 -9.58 -9.31 -11.24
C ASP A 76 -8.39 -8.76 -12.06
N GLN A 77 -8.11 -9.39 -13.19
CA GLN A 77 -7.03 -8.99 -14.11
C GLN A 77 -7.12 -7.56 -14.65
N LYS A 78 -8.30 -6.91 -14.57
CA LYS A 78 -8.54 -5.52 -15.00
C LYS A 78 -8.47 -4.52 -13.85
N GLY A 79 -8.22 -5.00 -12.63
CA GLY A 79 -8.22 -4.18 -11.42
C GLY A 79 -9.63 -3.88 -10.89
N ASN A 80 -10.66 -4.59 -11.35
CA ASN A 80 -12.00 -4.48 -10.81
C ASN A 80 -12.20 -5.52 -9.70
N GLY A 81 -13.04 -5.19 -8.71
CA GLY A 81 -13.42 -6.11 -7.65
C GLY A 81 -14.68 -5.66 -6.93
N TYR A 82 -15.34 -6.61 -6.31
CA TYR A 82 -16.48 -6.31 -5.46
C TYR A 82 -15.99 -5.94 -4.05
N ALA A 83 -16.68 -4.99 -3.44
CA ALA A 83 -16.39 -4.62 -2.05
C ALA A 83 -16.48 -5.83 -1.08
N THR A 84 -17.35 -6.80 -1.39
CA THR A 84 -17.46 -8.07 -0.67
C THR A 84 -16.19 -8.89 -0.67
N ASP A 85 -15.47 -8.94 -1.79
CA ASP A 85 -14.24 -9.73 -1.93
C ASP A 85 -13.11 -9.07 -1.13
N VAL A 86 -13.03 -7.73 -1.18
CA VAL A 86 -12.11 -6.95 -0.34
C VAL A 86 -12.39 -7.19 1.16
N LEU A 87 -13.66 -7.16 1.56
CA LEU A 87 -14.05 -7.42 2.96
C LEU A 87 -13.74 -8.86 3.39
N THR A 88 -13.95 -9.84 2.49
CA THR A 88 -13.63 -11.25 2.77
C THR A 88 -12.13 -11.44 2.89
N GLY A 89 -11.35 -10.77 2.04
CA GLY A 89 -9.89 -10.73 2.14
C GLY A 89 -9.40 -10.12 3.46
N LEU A 90 -9.96 -8.97 3.86
CA LEU A 90 -9.65 -8.35 5.15
C LEU A 90 -10.04 -9.23 6.34
N LYS A 91 -11.16 -9.93 6.26
CA LYS A 91 -11.58 -10.90 7.29
C LYS A 91 -10.56 -12.04 7.37
N TRP A 92 -10.17 -12.62 6.25
CA TRP A 92 -9.16 -13.68 6.21
C TRP A 92 -7.82 -13.22 6.82
N ILE A 93 -7.35 -12.00 6.51
CA ILE A 93 -6.13 -11.43 7.08
C ILE A 93 -6.23 -11.38 8.61
N ARG A 94 -7.35 -10.87 9.15
CA ARG A 94 -7.60 -10.76 10.60
C ARG A 94 -7.61 -12.12 11.29
N GLU A 95 -8.30 -13.11 10.69
CA GLU A 95 -8.41 -14.48 11.21
C GLU A 95 -7.07 -15.26 11.17
N ASN A 96 -6.19 -14.90 10.24
CA ASN A 96 -4.88 -15.54 10.07
C ASN A 96 -3.72 -14.71 10.61
N ARG A 97 -4.01 -13.58 11.27
CA ARG A 97 -2.99 -12.64 11.78
C ARG A 97 -1.95 -13.33 12.64
N ASP A 98 -2.36 -14.09 13.63
CA ASP A 98 -1.45 -14.74 14.58
C ASP A 98 -0.72 -15.94 13.93
N ARG A 99 -1.40 -16.66 13.02
CA ARG A 99 -0.79 -17.79 12.30
C ARG A 99 0.40 -17.40 11.45
N TYR A 100 0.32 -16.26 10.77
CA TYR A 100 1.35 -15.78 9.86
C TYR A 100 2.07 -14.53 10.39
N ASN A 101 1.89 -14.19 11.66
CA ASN A 101 2.48 -12.99 12.28
C ASN A 101 2.26 -11.71 11.46
N ILE A 102 1.07 -11.53 10.90
CA ILE A 102 0.74 -10.36 10.06
C ILE A 102 0.71 -9.12 10.95
N ARG A 103 1.56 -8.16 10.65
CA ARG A 103 1.63 -6.87 11.36
C ARG A 103 1.19 -5.71 10.48
N ILE A 104 1.37 -5.81 9.16
CA ILE A 104 1.16 -4.73 8.21
C ILE A 104 0.22 -5.21 7.09
N VAL A 105 -0.74 -4.37 6.73
CA VAL A 105 -1.65 -4.59 5.60
C VAL A 105 -1.48 -3.43 4.62
N ASN A 106 -1.00 -3.73 3.42
CA ASN A 106 -0.86 -2.79 2.32
C ASN A 106 -2.09 -2.89 1.40
N ILE A 107 -2.76 -1.77 1.15
CA ILE A 107 -3.94 -1.70 0.26
C ILE A 107 -3.68 -0.63 -0.79
N SER A 108 -3.28 -1.07 -1.99
CA SER A 108 -2.95 -0.18 -3.10
C SER A 108 -4.11 0.01 -4.08
N VAL A 109 -5.34 -0.18 -3.61
CA VAL A 109 -6.58 -0.08 -4.40
C VAL A 109 -7.60 0.81 -3.71
N GLY A 110 -8.51 1.42 -4.47
CA GLY A 110 -9.53 2.28 -3.90
C GLY A 110 -10.65 2.63 -4.87
N SER A 111 -11.76 3.11 -4.33
CA SER A 111 -12.94 3.55 -5.07
C SER A 111 -13.22 5.04 -4.84
N LEU A 112 -13.62 5.75 -5.90
CA LEU A 112 -14.07 7.14 -5.83
C LEU A 112 -15.61 7.27 -5.94
N SER A 113 -16.36 6.23 -5.64
CA SER A 113 -17.82 6.31 -5.63
C SER A 113 -18.30 7.29 -4.55
N ARG A 114 -19.10 8.29 -4.95
CA ARG A 114 -19.67 9.27 -3.98
C ARG A 114 -20.47 8.62 -2.86
N ARG A 115 -21.09 7.45 -3.11
CA ARG A 115 -21.83 6.69 -2.10
C ARG A 115 -20.91 6.10 -1.02
N ASP A 116 -19.65 5.85 -1.37
CA ASP A 116 -18.66 5.20 -0.50
C ASP A 116 -17.73 6.19 0.22
N MET A 117 -17.83 7.50 -0.09
CA MET A 117 -16.95 8.54 0.48
C MET A 117 -17.37 8.98 1.91
N THR A 118 -17.87 8.06 2.71
CA THR A 118 -18.26 8.31 4.10
C THR A 118 -17.56 7.36 5.05
N GLU A 119 -17.38 7.79 6.30
CA GLU A 119 -16.83 6.94 7.39
C GLU A 119 -17.67 5.68 7.65
N ASN A 120 -18.92 5.67 7.20
CA ASN A 120 -19.85 4.52 7.32
C ASN A 120 -19.74 3.54 6.14
N SER A 121 -18.94 3.84 5.12
CA SER A 121 -18.68 2.92 4.02
C SER A 121 -18.22 1.55 4.54
N ILE A 122 -18.69 0.49 3.90
CA ILE A 122 -18.33 -0.88 4.30
C ILE A 122 -16.82 -1.13 4.20
N LEU A 123 -16.14 -0.54 3.21
CA LEU A 123 -14.69 -0.63 3.06
C LEU A 123 -13.95 0.09 4.19
N VAL A 124 -14.43 1.29 4.59
CA VAL A 124 -13.87 2.02 5.73
C VAL A 124 -14.06 1.23 7.04
N ARG A 125 -15.24 0.64 7.24
CA ARG A 125 -15.48 -0.23 8.40
C ARG A 125 -14.56 -1.45 8.41
N GLY A 126 -14.32 -2.05 7.24
CA GLY A 126 -13.42 -3.21 7.10
C GLY A 126 -11.98 -2.88 7.50
N VAL A 127 -11.42 -1.79 6.96
CA VAL A 127 -10.05 -1.37 7.31
C VAL A 127 -9.94 -0.87 8.76
N ASN A 128 -10.99 -0.22 9.28
CA ASN A 128 -11.04 0.19 10.68
C ASN A 128 -11.06 -1.01 11.63
N ALA A 129 -11.76 -2.08 11.28
CA ALA A 129 -11.76 -3.32 12.07
C ALA A 129 -10.36 -3.98 12.09
N ALA A 130 -9.66 -4.04 10.95
CA ALA A 130 -8.28 -4.52 10.88
C ALA A 130 -7.33 -3.64 11.74
N TRP A 131 -7.52 -2.32 11.70
CA TRP A 131 -6.78 -1.40 12.56
C TRP A 131 -7.06 -1.63 14.06
N ASP A 132 -8.33 -1.83 14.43
CA ASP A 132 -8.72 -2.06 15.83
C ASP A 132 -8.18 -3.39 16.38
N ASP A 133 -7.94 -4.37 15.51
CA ASP A 133 -7.24 -5.62 15.85
C ASP A 133 -5.72 -5.45 15.99
N GLY A 134 -5.19 -4.23 15.87
CA GLY A 134 -3.77 -3.91 16.06
C GLY A 134 -2.91 -3.98 14.80
N LEU A 135 -3.49 -4.25 13.62
CA LEU A 135 -2.76 -4.23 12.36
C LEU A 135 -2.43 -2.79 11.93
N VAL A 136 -1.24 -2.59 11.38
CA VAL A 136 -0.89 -1.33 10.71
C VAL A 136 -1.47 -1.38 9.29
N VAL A 137 -2.50 -0.59 9.01
CA VAL A 137 -3.16 -0.57 7.70
C VAL A 137 -2.70 0.65 6.92
N VAL A 138 -2.10 0.42 5.76
CA VAL A 138 -1.54 1.46 4.87
C VAL A 138 -2.31 1.44 3.55
N VAL A 139 -2.84 2.58 3.13
CA VAL A 139 -3.80 2.68 2.01
C VAL A 139 -3.38 3.79 1.04
N ALA A 140 -3.54 3.56 -0.26
CA ALA A 140 -3.31 4.58 -1.29
C ALA A 140 -4.35 5.72 -1.22
N ALA A 141 -3.90 6.94 -1.45
CA ALA A 141 -4.77 8.13 -1.50
C ALA A 141 -5.67 8.16 -2.76
N GLY A 142 -5.28 7.43 -3.81
CA GLY A 142 -5.92 7.44 -5.12
C GLY A 142 -5.29 8.45 -6.08
N ASN A 143 -5.66 8.33 -7.37
CA ASN A 143 -5.03 9.05 -8.47
C ASN A 143 -6.01 10.02 -9.16
N HIS A 144 -6.84 10.70 -8.38
CA HIS A 144 -7.88 11.62 -8.88
C HIS A 144 -7.60 13.10 -8.54
N GLY A 145 -6.32 13.42 -8.19
CA GLY A 145 -5.86 14.79 -8.04
C GLY A 145 -5.94 15.62 -9.33
N PRO A 146 -5.57 16.89 -9.26
CA PRO A 146 -5.15 17.69 -8.10
C PRO A 146 -6.30 18.33 -7.31
N GLY A 147 -7.56 18.07 -7.65
CA GLY A 147 -8.73 18.67 -7.00
C GLY A 147 -8.85 18.31 -5.51
N ARG A 148 -9.61 19.13 -4.77
CA ARG A 148 -9.94 18.83 -3.38
C ARG A 148 -10.96 17.68 -3.30
N MET A 149 -10.96 16.94 -2.17
CA MET A 149 -11.87 15.83 -1.89
C MET A 149 -11.75 14.68 -2.91
N THR A 150 -10.53 14.40 -3.32
CA THR A 150 -10.22 13.33 -4.30
C THR A 150 -9.54 12.11 -3.65
N ILE A 151 -9.49 12.05 -2.32
CA ILE A 151 -9.04 10.86 -1.60
C ILE A 151 -10.05 9.73 -1.85
N THR A 152 -9.55 8.57 -2.28
CA THR A 152 -10.39 7.39 -2.52
C THR A 152 -10.68 6.62 -1.23
N THR A 153 -11.81 5.93 -1.22
CA THR A 153 -12.17 4.97 -0.16
C THR A 153 -11.37 3.67 -0.37
N PRO A 154 -10.73 3.07 0.67
CA PRO A 154 -10.90 3.38 2.10
C PRO A 154 -9.92 4.41 2.69
N GLY A 155 -9.10 5.12 1.88
CA GLY A 155 -8.12 6.12 2.34
C GLY A 155 -8.71 7.32 3.09
N ILE A 156 -10.03 7.54 3.01
CA ILE A 156 -10.72 8.57 3.79
C ILE A 156 -10.78 8.27 5.30
N SER A 157 -10.53 7.01 5.73
CA SER A 157 -10.58 6.61 7.13
C SER A 157 -9.63 7.44 8.00
N ARG A 158 -10.12 7.89 9.15
CA ARG A 158 -9.31 8.60 10.16
C ARG A 158 -8.24 7.72 10.81
N LYS A 159 -8.50 6.39 10.88
CA LYS A 159 -7.65 5.45 11.61
C LYS A 159 -6.41 5.06 10.81
N VAL A 160 -6.58 4.61 9.58
CA VAL A 160 -5.52 4.05 8.75
C VAL A 160 -4.50 5.09 8.28
N ILE A 161 -3.36 4.63 7.80
CA ILE A 161 -2.31 5.49 7.22
C ILE A 161 -2.58 5.62 5.72
N THR A 162 -2.92 6.83 5.27
CA THR A 162 -3.21 7.11 3.86
C THR A 162 -2.02 7.79 3.21
N VAL A 163 -1.55 7.23 2.08
CA VAL A 163 -0.32 7.63 1.42
C VAL A 163 -0.62 8.28 0.07
N GLY A 164 -0.16 9.52 -0.11
CA GLY A 164 -0.12 10.24 -1.38
C GLY A 164 1.23 10.12 -2.09
N CYS A 165 1.31 10.71 -3.28
CA CYS A 165 2.54 10.78 -4.06
C CYS A 165 3.28 12.12 -3.80
N SER A 166 4.62 12.08 -3.66
CA SER A 166 5.44 13.27 -3.40
C SER A 166 6.11 13.84 -4.66
N ASP A 167 6.09 13.12 -5.77
CA ASP A 167 6.78 13.45 -7.02
C ASP A 167 5.86 13.39 -8.26
N ASP A 168 4.57 13.66 -8.07
CA ASP A 168 3.52 13.63 -9.09
C ASP A 168 3.46 14.89 -9.98
N HIS A 169 4.33 15.85 -9.75
CA HIS A 169 4.46 17.09 -10.53
C HIS A 169 5.09 16.90 -11.93
N LYS A 170 5.41 15.67 -12.29
CA LYS A 170 5.92 15.28 -13.62
C LYS A 170 4.84 14.55 -14.39
N GLU A 171 4.83 14.75 -15.71
CA GLU A 171 3.94 13.98 -16.57
C GLU A 171 4.38 12.52 -16.64
N VAL A 172 3.53 11.62 -16.22
CA VAL A 172 3.76 10.16 -16.20
C VAL A 172 2.53 9.41 -16.67
N ASP A 173 2.72 8.16 -17.07
CA ASP A 173 1.60 7.26 -17.32
C ASP A 173 1.08 6.71 -15.97
N VAL A 174 -0.21 6.91 -15.72
CA VAL A 174 -0.93 6.34 -14.58
C VAL A 174 -2.09 5.54 -15.13
N MET A 175 -2.00 4.22 -15.08
CA MET A 175 -3.03 3.28 -15.57
C MET A 175 -3.45 3.53 -17.02
N GLY A 176 -2.50 3.82 -17.92
CA GLY A 176 -2.75 4.05 -19.35
C GLY A 176 -3.18 5.48 -19.71
N SER A 177 -3.15 6.41 -18.76
CA SER A 177 -3.44 7.82 -18.99
C SER A 177 -2.24 8.69 -18.60
N ARG A 178 -1.89 9.67 -19.45
CA ARG A 178 -0.89 10.67 -19.10
C ARG A 178 -1.45 11.66 -18.10
N MET A 179 -0.82 11.76 -16.94
CA MET A 179 -1.28 12.58 -15.82
C MET A 179 -0.13 13.34 -15.17
N VAL A 180 -0.45 14.48 -14.60
CA VAL A 180 0.40 15.30 -13.73
C VAL A 180 -0.43 15.68 -12.48
N ASP A 181 0.20 15.84 -11.33
CA ASP A 181 -0.46 16.19 -10.06
C ASP A 181 -1.63 15.24 -9.72
N TYR A 182 -1.45 13.96 -10.01
CA TYR A 182 -2.51 12.95 -9.93
C TYR A 182 -2.85 12.52 -8.50
N SER A 183 -1.98 12.75 -7.53
CA SER A 183 -2.19 12.29 -6.14
C SER A 183 -3.49 12.82 -5.56
N GLY A 184 -4.27 11.94 -4.94
CA GLY A 184 -5.49 12.33 -4.24
C GLY A 184 -5.22 13.33 -3.13
N ARG A 185 -6.07 14.36 -3.02
CA ARG A 185 -5.94 15.47 -2.06
C ARG A 185 -7.18 15.62 -1.21
N GLY A 186 -6.97 15.90 0.06
CA GLY A 186 -8.04 16.20 1.01
C GLY A 186 -8.62 17.61 0.89
N PRO A 187 -9.41 18.04 1.89
CA PRO A 187 -9.90 17.24 3.00
C PRO A 187 -10.92 16.17 2.54
N THR A 188 -11.26 15.23 3.42
CA THR A 188 -12.40 14.34 3.18
C THR A 188 -13.73 15.07 3.39
N LEU A 189 -14.87 14.44 3.03
CA LEU A 189 -16.20 15.03 3.31
C LEU A 189 -16.44 15.29 4.80
N ALA A 190 -15.80 14.51 5.68
CA ALA A 190 -15.84 14.70 7.12
C ALA A 190 -14.78 15.69 7.63
N CYS A 191 -14.23 16.55 6.75
CA CYS A 191 -13.20 17.55 7.04
C CYS A 191 -11.92 16.96 7.67
N VAL A 192 -11.60 15.70 7.40
CA VAL A 192 -10.34 15.08 7.84
C VAL A 192 -9.25 15.46 6.85
N CYS A 193 -8.12 15.94 7.35
CA CYS A 193 -6.95 16.19 6.54
C CYS A 193 -6.33 14.86 6.09
N LYS A 194 -6.23 14.66 4.78
CA LYS A 194 -5.61 13.51 4.12
C LYS A 194 -4.88 13.99 2.85
N PRO A 195 -3.85 13.27 2.36
CA PRO A 195 -3.26 12.04 2.92
C PRO A 195 -2.62 12.28 4.28
N ASP A 196 -2.20 11.20 5.00
CA ASP A 196 -1.44 11.34 6.24
C ASP A 196 0.02 11.72 5.95
N LEU A 197 0.61 11.13 4.90
CA LEU A 197 1.95 11.46 4.42
C LEU A 197 2.05 11.19 2.91
N VAL A 198 3.20 11.56 2.33
CA VAL A 198 3.52 11.26 0.93
C VAL A 198 4.84 10.50 0.81
N ALA A 199 4.97 9.73 -0.27
CA ALA A 199 6.21 9.02 -0.67
C ALA A 199 6.35 9.07 -2.20
N PRO A 200 7.54 8.80 -2.77
CA PRO A 200 7.73 8.73 -4.22
C PRO A 200 6.78 7.72 -4.86
N GLY A 201 6.26 8.03 -6.04
CA GLY A 201 5.30 7.17 -6.73
C GLY A 201 5.30 7.33 -8.26
N SER A 202 6.20 8.14 -8.82
CA SER A 202 6.28 8.41 -10.26
C SER A 202 7.45 7.67 -10.90
N GLY A 203 7.17 6.84 -11.91
CA GLY A 203 8.20 6.12 -12.66
C GLY A 203 8.95 5.07 -11.85
N ILE A 204 8.30 4.43 -10.90
CA ILE A 204 8.92 3.45 -10.01
C ILE A 204 9.13 2.13 -10.75
N ILE A 205 10.37 1.64 -10.77
CA ILE A 205 10.75 0.37 -11.38
C ILE A 205 10.74 -0.72 -10.32
N SER A 206 10.03 -1.82 -10.60
CA SER A 206 9.93 -2.99 -9.72
C SER A 206 9.62 -4.24 -10.53
N CYS A 207 9.60 -5.43 -9.90
CA CYS A 207 9.33 -6.68 -10.57
C CYS A 207 8.00 -6.67 -11.31
N CYS A 208 7.94 -7.40 -12.42
CA CYS A 208 6.67 -7.68 -13.09
C CYS A 208 6.32 -9.18 -12.96
N ASN A 209 5.19 -9.58 -13.54
CA ASN A 209 4.71 -10.96 -13.54
C ASN A 209 5.36 -11.83 -14.64
N GLU A 210 6.63 -11.55 -14.96
CA GLU A 210 7.46 -12.34 -15.88
C GLU A 210 8.82 -12.64 -15.23
N PRO A 211 9.45 -13.78 -15.55
CA PRO A 211 10.71 -14.21 -14.95
C PRO A 211 11.82 -13.16 -15.14
N GLY A 212 12.45 -12.73 -14.04
CA GLY A 212 13.62 -11.84 -14.03
C GLY A 212 13.38 -10.44 -14.59
N LYS A 213 12.13 -10.06 -14.90
CA LYS A 213 11.83 -8.76 -15.52
C LYS A 213 11.30 -7.73 -14.54
N TYR A 214 11.52 -6.48 -14.91
CA TYR A 214 11.10 -5.29 -14.18
C TYR A 214 10.30 -4.38 -15.11
N PHE A 215 9.38 -3.61 -14.53
CA PHE A 215 8.54 -2.66 -15.25
C PHE A 215 8.37 -1.36 -14.46
N SER A 216 8.20 -0.25 -15.15
CA SER A 216 7.95 1.05 -14.52
C SER A 216 6.46 1.30 -14.40
N LYS A 217 6.01 1.68 -13.21
CA LYS A 217 4.62 2.12 -12.95
C LYS A 217 4.60 3.42 -12.17
N SER A 218 3.48 4.17 -12.27
CA SER A 218 3.25 5.39 -11.50
C SER A 218 1.88 5.34 -10.83
N GLY A 219 1.77 6.01 -9.69
CA GLY A 219 0.53 6.10 -8.92
C GLY A 219 0.78 6.12 -7.41
N THR A 220 -0.22 6.53 -6.65
CA THR A 220 -0.18 6.42 -5.18
C THR A 220 -0.11 4.96 -4.72
N SER A 221 -0.48 4.01 -5.59
CA SER A 221 -0.27 2.58 -5.40
C SER A 221 1.21 2.20 -5.28
N MET A 222 2.12 3.00 -5.86
CA MET A 222 3.57 2.81 -5.75
C MET A 222 4.12 3.48 -4.49
N SER A 223 3.52 4.59 -4.05
CA SER A 223 3.91 5.28 -2.82
C SER A 223 3.59 4.46 -1.57
N THR A 224 2.45 3.77 -1.57
CA THR A 224 1.93 2.99 -0.43
C THR A 224 2.87 1.87 0.02
N PRO A 225 3.39 0.99 -0.86
CA PRO A 225 4.30 -0.09 -0.48
C PRO A 225 5.66 0.40 0.05
N LEU A 226 6.14 1.57 -0.35
CA LEU A 226 7.35 2.16 0.23
C LEU A 226 7.15 2.47 1.72
N VAL A 227 5.98 2.99 2.07
CA VAL A 227 5.61 3.24 3.47
C VAL A 227 5.44 1.91 4.22
N SER A 228 4.80 0.92 3.61
CA SER A 228 4.63 -0.42 4.22
C SER A 228 5.98 -1.09 4.50
N GLY A 229 6.92 -1.02 3.55
CA GLY A 229 8.28 -1.53 3.73
C GLY A 229 9.06 -0.77 4.82
N ALA A 230 8.94 0.57 4.88
CA ALA A 230 9.56 1.36 5.94
C ALA A 230 9.02 1.01 7.32
N ILE A 231 7.71 0.73 7.42
CA ILE A 231 7.08 0.25 8.66
C ILE A 231 7.58 -1.14 9.02
N ALA A 232 7.82 -2.03 8.04
CA ALA A 232 8.39 -3.35 8.30
C ALA A 232 9.79 -3.24 8.95
N LEU A 233 10.65 -2.35 8.44
CA LEU A 233 11.95 -2.06 9.05
C LEU A 233 11.81 -1.43 10.45
N LEU A 234 10.82 -0.55 10.64
CA LEU A 234 10.54 0.04 11.95
C LEU A 234 10.14 -1.01 12.99
N LEU A 235 9.23 -1.93 12.60
CA LEU A 235 8.76 -3.00 13.48
C LEU A 235 9.81 -4.10 13.70
N GLU A 236 10.78 -4.28 12.79
CA GLU A 236 11.97 -5.11 13.04
C GLU A 236 12.83 -4.50 14.13
N LYS A 237 13.04 -3.18 14.11
CA LYS A 237 13.82 -2.46 15.11
C LYS A 237 13.09 -2.32 16.46
N TYR A 238 11.77 -2.12 16.41
CA TYR A 238 10.91 -1.87 17.59
C TYR A 238 9.69 -2.80 17.55
N PRO A 239 9.84 -4.11 17.84
CA PRO A 239 8.81 -5.12 17.63
C PRO A 239 7.53 -4.92 18.45
N ASP A 240 7.64 -4.28 19.61
CA ASP A 240 6.50 -4.04 20.51
C ASP A 240 5.69 -2.78 20.20
N MET A 241 6.08 -2.03 19.14
CA MET A 241 5.34 -0.85 18.72
C MET A 241 3.92 -1.20 18.31
N SER A 242 2.93 -0.50 18.87
CA SER A 242 1.54 -0.60 18.42
C SER A 242 1.34 0.13 17.07
N ASN A 243 0.24 -0.18 16.37
CA ASN A 243 -0.12 0.53 15.16
C ASN A 243 -0.33 2.05 15.38
N LYS A 244 -0.77 2.45 16.57
CA LYS A 244 -0.90 3.86 16.97
C LYS A 244 0.47 4.51 17.13
N ASP A 245 1.41 3.84 17.77
CA ASP A 245 2.79 4.34 17.94
C ASP A 245 3.49 4.47 16.59
N VAL A 246 3.32 3.49 15.70
CA VAL A 246 3.82 3.56 14.31
C VAL A 246 3.27 4.80 13.61
N LYS A 247 1.96 5.05 13.69
CA LYS A 247 1.33 6.22 13.06
C LYS A 247 1.83 7.54 13.63
N LEU A 248 1.98 7.62 14.95
CA LEU A 248 2.55 8.80 15.63
C LEU A 248 4.01 9.01 15.24
N ARG A 249 4.81 7.95 15.21
CA ARG A 249 6.22 8.00 14.79
C ARG A 249 6.37 8.53 13.36
N ILE A 250 5.54 8.05 12.42
CA ILE A 250 5.52 8.56 11.04
C ILE A 250 5.23 10.06 11.03
N ARG A 251 4.24 10.51 11.80
CA ARG A 251 3.89 11.93 11.91
C ARG A 251 5.05 12.79 12.41
N GLU A 252 5.75 12.33 13.44
CA GLU A 252 6.85 13.06 14.07
C GLU A 252 8.09 13.12 13.19
N ARG A 253 8.30 12.10 12.34
CA ARG A 253 9.53 11.91 11.58
C ARG A 253 9.40 12.24 10.08
N ALA A 254 8.19 12.56 9.60
CA ALA A 254 7.97 12.99 8.22
C ALA A 254 8.72 14.31 7.93
N LEU A 255 9.23 14.41 6.70
CA LEU A 255 9.95 15.59 6.22
C LEU A 255 8.94 16.57 5.61
N ASP A 256 8.77 17.73 6.23
CA ASP A 256 7.93 18.80 5.69
C ASP A 256 8.49 19.30 4.36
N LEU A 257 7.65 19.29 3.31
CA LEU A 257 7.98 19.79 1.99
C LEU A 257 7.55 21.25 1.77
N GLY A 258 6.94 21.90 2.76
CA GLY A 258 6.39 23.24 2.65
C GLY A 258 5.12 23.32 1.79
N LEU A 259 4.47 22.17 1.50
CA LEU A 259 3.25 22.09 0.72
C LEU A 259 2.01 22.13 1.62
N PRO A 260 0.82 22.44 1.08
CA PRO A 260 -0.42 22.41 1.86
C PRO A 260 -0.68 21.02 2.49
N HIS A 261 -1.17 20.99 3.73
CA HIS A 261 -1.44 19.74 4.45
C HIS A 261 -2.39 18.77 3.72
N ASN A 262 -3.34 19.28 2.93
CA ASN A 262 -4.23 18.46 2.13
C ASN A 262 -3.53 17.82 0.90
N GLN A 263 -2.28 18.17 0.64
CA GLN A 263 -1.45 17.60 -0.43
C GLN A 263 -0.35 16.68 0.14
N GLN A 264 0.41 17.14 1.15
CA GLN A 264 1.53 16.39 1.69
C GLN A 264 1.23 15.65 3.01
N GLY A 265 0.09 15.93 3.66
CA GLY A 265 -0.16 15.46 5.02
C GLY A 265 0.86 16.02 6.00
N TRP A 266 1.50 15.14 6.76
CA TRP A 266 2.60 15.49 7.69
C TRP A 266 3.94 15.73 6.98
N GLY A 267 4.04 15.36 5.71
CA GLY A 267 5.25 15.49 4.91
C GLY A 267 5.62 14.21 4.19
N LYS A 268 6.84 14.16 3.66
CA LYS A 268 7.40 13.04 2.91
C LYS A 268 8.00 12.00 3.86
N LEU A 269 7.82 10.72 3.52
CA LEU A 269 8.52 9.61 4.16
C LEU A 269 10.05 9.81 4.07
N ASP A 270 10.70 9.76 5.22
CA ASP A 270 12.15 9.67 5.35
C ASP A 270 12.47 8.44 6.21
N VAL A 271 13.00 7.39 5.59
CA VAL A 271 13.25 6.10 6.26
C VAL A 271 14.37 6.23 7.30
N GLY A 272 15.40 7.03 7.01
CA GLY A 272 16.49 7.28 7.97
C GLY A 272 15.96 7.87 9.27
N ARG A 273 15.22 8.99 9.16
CA ARG A 273 14.60 9.66 10.32
C ARG A 273 13.58 8.78 11.04
N LEU A 274 12.83 7.97 10.29
CA LEU A 274 11.82 7.06 10.88
C LEU A 274 12.48 6.04 11.81
N LEU A 275 13.67 5.56 11.45
CA LEU A 275 14.41 4.53 12.18
C LEU A 275 15.30 5.09 13.30
N GLU A 276 15.57 6.40 13.37
CA GLU A 276 16.25 7.03 14.51
C GLU A 276 15.44 6.93 15.81
#